data_98a8fd691433e8033a5ffdef2f4e4324
#
_entry.id   98a8fd691433e8033a5ffdef2f4e4324
#
_cell.length_a   1.000
_cell.length_b   1.000
_cell.length_c   1.000
_cell.angle_alpha   90.00
_cell.angle_beta   90.00
_cell.angle_gamma   90.00
#
_symmetry.space_group_name_H-M   'P 1'
#
loop_
_entity.id
_entity.type
_entity.pdbx_description
1 polymer ?
#
loop_
_entity_poly.entity_id
_entity_poly.type
_entity_poly.pdbx_seq_one_letter_code
_entity_poly.pdbx_strand_id
1 'polypeptide(L)'
;MPNQQSSSIAQRFEQLKQDDRLALMPFLMAGDPDLSVTADVLLSLQSAGADMVELGMPYSDPLADGPVIQAAASRALAAGTTPKGVLDMLRSLKGQLQIPVILFTYSNPLLNVGMQAFCQSAAEACLLYTS
;
A
#
# COMPACT_ATOMS: atom_id res chain seq x y z
N MET A 1 -16.91 19.35 3.09
CA MET A 1 -17.05 18.70 1.80
C MET A 1 -16.54 17.28 1.92
N PRO A 2 -17.37 16.29 1.65
CA PRO A 2 -16.84 14.94 1.59
C PRO A 2 -15.87 14.89 0.41
N ASN A 3 -14.62 14.60 0.70
CA ASN A 3 -13.63 14.28 -0.29
C ASN A 3 -14.16 13.18 -1.21
N GLN A 4 -13.96 13.30 -2.50
CA GLN A 4 -13.99 12.19 -3.42
C GLN A 4 -12.79 11.29 -3.07
N GLN A 5 -12.89 10.65 -1.93
CA GLN A 5 -11.90 9.68 -1.49
C GLN A 5 -12.20 8.36 -2.18
N SER A 6 -11.13 7.65 -2.50
CA SER A 6 -11.17 6.22 -2.70
C SER A 6 -12.22 5.61 -1.78
N SER A 7 -13.10 4.78 -2.33
CA SER A 7 -14.11 4.12 -1.52
C SER A 7 -13.45 3.47 -0.31
N SER A 8 -14.01 3.64 0.88
CA SER A 8 -13.50 2.97 2.07
C SER A 8 -13.52 1.45 1.85
N ILE A 9 -12.70 0.72 2.60
CA ILE A 9 -12.70 -0.76 2.55
C ILE A 9 -14.11 -1.29 2.79
N ALA A 10 -14.82 -0.74 3.77
CA ALA A 10 -16.18 -1.15 4.08
C ALA A 10 -17.13 -0.91 2.89
N GLN A 11 -17.05 0.24 2.25
CA GLN A 11 -17.85 0.56 1.05
C GLN A 11 -17.51 -0.39 -0.11
N ARG A 12 -16.24 -0.74 -0.28
CA ARG A 12 -15.81 -1.66 -1.32
C ARG A 12 -16.37 -3.07 -1.08
N PHE A 13 -16.32 -3.59 0.14
CA PHE A 13 -16.91 -4.87 0.47
C PHE A 13 -18.43 -4.88 0.33
N GLU A 14 -19.10 -3.80 0.69
CA GLU A 14 -20.55 -3.68 0.51
C GLU A 14 -20.91 -3.72 -0.99
N GLN A 15 -20.17 -3.02 -1.83
CA GLN A 15 -20.39 -3.05 -3.28
C GLN A 15 -20.16 -4.45 -3.85
N LEU A 16 -19.08 -5.13 -3.44
CA LEU A 16 -18.79 -6.50 -3.87
C LEU A 16 -19.90 -7.47 -3.46
N LYS A 17 -20.45 -7.31 -2.26
CA LYS A 17 -21.57 -8.12 -1.79
C LYS A 17 -22.82 -7.89 -2.63
N GLN A 18 -23.13 -6.65 -2.99
CA GLN A 18 -24.26 -6.33 -3.88
C GLN A 18 -24.06 -6.94 -5.27
N ASP A 19 -22.84 -6.98 -5.77
CA ASP A 19 -22.49 -7.53 -7.07
C ASP A 19 -22.28 -9.06 -7.06
N ASP A 20 -22.44 -9.70 -5.90
CA ASP A 20 -22.19 -11.14 -5.67
C ASP A 20 -20.79 -11.57 -6.14
N ARG A 21 -19.76 -10.78 -5.78
CA ARG A 21 -18.39 -10.98 -6.18
C ARG A 21 -17.45 -11.10 -4.98
N LEU A 22 -16.40 -11.91 -5.13
CA LEU A 22 -15.30 -11.98 -4.19
C LEU A 22 -14.32 -10.81 -4.42
N ALA A 23 -13.68 -10.35 -3.34
CA ALA A 23 -12.64 -9.35 -3.43
C ALA A 23 -11.36 -9.95 -4.01
N LEU A 24 -10.76 -9.28 -4.98
CA LEU A 24 -9.41 -9.54 -5.44
C LEU A 24 -8.46 -8.52 -4.78
N MET A 25 -7.60 -9.00 -3.90
CA MET A 25 -6.66 -8.17 -3.14
C MET A 25 -5.23 -8.70 -3.31
N PRO A 26 -4.52 -8.29 -4.35
CA PRO A 26 -3.12 -8.67 -4.52
C PRO A 26 -2.21 -7.99 -3.50
N PHE A 27 -1.12 -8.68 -3.14
CA PHE A 27 -0.02 -8.14 -2.34
C PHE A 27 1.12 -7.68 -3.25
N LEU A 28 1.73 -6.56 -2.90
CA LEU A 28 2.88 -5.98 -3.60
C LEU A 28 3.87 -5.42 -2.58
N MET A 29 5.16 -5.69 -2.77
CA MET A 29 6.21 -5.07 -1.96
C MET A 29 6.56 -3.69 -2.54
N ALA A 30 6.38 -2.63 -1.76
CA ALA A 30 6.73 -1.28 -2.18
C ALA A 30 8.24 -1.16 -2.42
N GLY A 31 8.61 -0.65 -3.59
CA GLY A 31 10.01 -0.42 -3.95
C GLY A 31 10.71 -1.62 -4.61
N ASP A 32 10.01 -2.68 -4.91
CA ASP A 32 10.58 -3.84 -5.60
C ASP A 32 10.10 -3.88 -7.07
N PRO A 33 10.98 -3.70 -8.07
CA PRO A 33 12.41 -3.39 -7.99
C PRO A 33 12.71 -1.94 -7.61
N ASP A 34 11.78 -1.01 -7.80
CA ASP A 34 11.85 0.38 -7.37
C ASP A 34 10.45 1.00 -7.23
N LEU A 35 10.37 2.22 -6.69
CA LEU A 35 9.08 2.88 -6.44
C LEU A 35 8.37 3.32 -7.71
N SER A 36 9.09 3.62 -8.77
CA SER A 36 8.51 3.98 -10.07
C SER A 36 7.73 2.81 -10.67
N VAL A 37 8.31 1.62 -10.63
CA VAL A 37 7.64 0.39 -11.07
C VAL A 37 6.46 0.05 -10.15
N THR A 38 6.60 0.24 -8.84
CA THR A 38 5.51 0.05 -7.89
C THR A 38 4.30 0.91 -8.26
N ALA A 39 4.51 2.19 -8.56
CA ALA A 39 3.44 3.10 -8.98
C ALA A 39 2.72 2.60 -10.24
N ASP A 40 3.48 2.18 -11.25
CA ASP A 40 2.92 1.65 -12.51
C ASP A 40 2.12 0.36 -12.26
N VAL A 41 2.64 -0.54 -11.42
CA VAL A 41 1.96 -1.79 -11.08
C VAL A 41 0.66 -1.53 -10.33
N LEU A 42 0.63 -0.59 -9.39
CA LEU A 42 -0.60 -0.22 -8.66
C LEU A 42 -1.70 0.24 -9.64
N LEU A 43 -1.37 1.11 -10.58
CA LEU A 43 -2.33 1.58 -11.58
C LEU A 43 -2.76 0.45 -12.53
N SER A 44 -1.84 -0.43 -12.89
CA SER A 44 -2.14 -1.60 -13.74
C SER A 44 -3.05 -2.59 -13.04
N LEU A 45 -2.83 -2.85 -11.75
CA LEU A 45 -3.70 -3.73 -10.95
C LEU A 45 -5.10 -3.15 -10.86
N GLN A 46 -5.24 -1.85 -10.65
CA GLN A 46 -6.53 -1.18 -10.67
C GLN A 46 -7.24 -1.36 -12.02
N SER A 47 -6.53 -1.11 -13.11
CA SER A 47 -7.08 -1.26 -14.47
C SER A 47 -7.45 -2.70 -14.80
N ALA A 48 -6.75 -3.67 -14.24
CA ALA A 48 -7.01 -5.10 -14.41
C ALA A 48 -8.18 -5.62 -13.55
N GLY A 49 -8.73 -4.79 -12.65
CA GLY A 49 -9.91 -5.13 -11.85
C GLY A 49 -9.62 -5.54 -10.41
N ALA A 50 -8.44 -5.27 -9.88
CA ALA A 50 -8.19 -5.43 -8.45
C ALA A 50 -9.14 -4.55 -7.64
N ASP A 51 -9.69 -5.08 -6.57
CA ASP A 51 -10.65 -4.38 -5.72
C ASP A 51 -9.97 -3.53 -4.65
N MET A 52 -8.81 -3.96 -4.20
CA MET A 52 -7.93 -3.27 -3.28
C MET A 52 -6.53 -3.85 -3.40
N VAL A 53 -5.53 -3.21 -2.82
CA VAL A 53 -4.15 -3.69 -2.85
C VAL A 53 -3.58 -3.68 -1.44
N GLU A 54 -2.90 -4.75 -1.08
CA GLU A 54 -2.09 -4.82 0.12
C GLU A 54 -0.65 -4.46 -0.25
N LEU A 55 -0.16 -3.34 0.28
CA LEU A 55 1.16 -2.82 -0.04
C LEU A 55 2.11 -3.03 1.14
N GLY A 56 3.11 -3.88 0.95
CA GLY A 56 4.12 -4.17 1.96
C GLY A 56 5.16 -3.05 2.07
N MET A 57 5.47 -2.67 3.31
CA MET A 57 6.59 -1.80 3.62
C MET A 57 7.85 -2.65 3.79
N PRO A 58 8.94 -2.43 3.03
CA PRO A 58 10.15 -3.21 3.19
C PRO A 58 10.81 -2.97 4.55
N TYR A 59 11.26 -4.05 5.18
CA TYR A 59 11.92 -4.02 6.47
C TYR A 59 13.12 -4.97 6.46
N SER A 60 14.21 -4.59 7.14
CA SER A 60 15.49 -5.31 7.12
C SER A 60 15.49 -6.61 7.91
N ASP A 61 14.52 -6.79 8.81
CA ASP A 61 14.41 -7.97 9.67
C ASP A 61 13.00 -8.59 9.60
N PRO A 62 12.61 -9.14 8.42
CA PRO A 62 11.24 -9.57 8.15
C PRO A 62 10.98 -11.00 8.68
N LEU A 63 11.02 -11.19 9.98
CA LEU A 63 10.96 -12.50 10.65
C LEU A 63 9.67 -13.28 10.38
N ALA A 64 8.57 -12.59 10.13
CA ALA A 64 7.27 -13.22 9.88
C ALA A 64 7.04 -13.58 8.40
N ASP A 65 7.92 -13.14 7.50
CA ASP A 65 7.75 -13.32 6.07
C ASP A 65 8.45 -14.60 5.56
N GLY A 66 7.88 -15.18 4.52
CA GLY A 66 8.53 -16.28 3.78
C GLY A 66 9.65 -15.78 2.85
N PRO A 67 10.41 -16.72 2.23
CA PRO A 67 11.61 -16.36 1.48
C PRO A 67 11.34 -15.47 0.27
N VAL A 68 10.20 -15.59 -0.38
CA VAL A 68 9.85 -14.77 -1.56
C VAL A 68 9.64 -13.30 -1.13
N ILE A 69 8.89 -13.08 -0.08
CA ILE A 69 8.63 -11.72 0.45
C ILE A 69 9.89 -11.12 1.05
N GLN A 70 10.69 -11.91 1.76
CA GLN A 70 12.00 -11.46 2.27
C GLN A 70 12.92 -11.01 1.13
N ALA A 71 12.98 -11.77 0.04
CA ALA A 71 13.78 -11.40 -1.13
C ALA A 71 13.28 -10.10 -1.78
N ALA A 72 11.97 -9.92 -1.89
CA ALA A 72 11.37 -8.68 -2.39
C ALA A 72 11.72 -7.48 -1.50
N ALA A 73 11.62 -7.64 -0.18
CA ALA A 73 12.00 -6.60 0.78
C ALA A 73 13.49 -6.23 0.64
N SER A 74 14.37 -7.22 0.49
CA SER A 74 15.81 -6.98 0.29
C SER A 74 16.09 -6.19 -0.98
N ARG A 75 15.42 -6.50 -2.08
CA ARG A 75 15.58 -5.74 -3.33
C ARG A 75 15.06 -4.30 -3.19
N ALA A 76 13.93 -4.13 -2.54
CA ALA A 76 13.35 -2.81 -2.28
C ALA A 76 14.28 -1.93 -1.43
N LEU A 77 14.85 -2.49 -0.36
CA LEU A 77 15.80 -1.78 0.49
C LEU A 77 17.10 -1.45 -0.27
N ALA A 78 17.60 -2.37 -1.09
CA ALA A 78 18.78 -2.13 -1.92
C ALA A 78 18.54 -1.01 -2.96
N ALA A 79 17.30 -0.83 -3.41
CA ALA A 79 16.90 0.28 -4.27
C ALA A 79 16.74 1.63 -3.53
N GLY A 80 16.93 1.65 -2.22
CA GLY A 80 16.85 2.85 -1.40
C GLY A 80 15.45 3.20 -0.91
N THR A 81 14.51 2.26 -0.94
CA THR A 81 13.13 2.48 -0.51
C THR A 81 13.06 2.80 0.99
N THR A 82 12.36 3.87 1.32
CA THR A 82 12.11 4.33 2.69
C THR A 82 10.61 4.48 2.94
N PRO A 83 10.15 4.49 4.20
CA PRO A 83 8.75 4.77 4.51
C PRO A 83 8.27 6.10 3.92
N LYS A 84 9.08 7.15 4.01
CA LYS A 84 8.78 8.46 3.42
C LYS A 84 8.63 8.36 1.90
N GLY A 85 9.53 7.66 1.23
CA GLY A 85 9.48 7.47 -0.22
C GLY A 85 8.21 6.75 -0.67
N VAL A 86 7.78 5.74 0.07
CA VAL A 86 6.52 5.02 -0.19
C VAL A 86 5.32 5.96 -0.08
N LEU A 87 5.25 6.75 0.98
CA LEU A 87 4.15 7.70 1.16
C LEU A 87 4.15 8.80 0.10
N ASP A 88 5.32 9.31 -0.27
CA ASP A 88 5.46 10.30 -1.33
C ASP A 88 5.00 9.74 -2.69
N MET A 89 5.35 8.49 -2.98
CA MET A 89 4.88 7.78 -4.18
C MET A 89 3.34 7.67 -4.18
N LEU A 90 2.72 7.27 -3.08
CA LEU A 90 1.26 7.18 -2.97
C LEU A 90 0.60 8.55 -3.14
N ARG A 91 1.17 9.62 -2.57
CA ARG A 91 0.68 10.99 -2.79
C ARG A 91 0.70 11.37 -4.26
N SER A 92 1.73 10.97 -4.99
CA SER A 92 1.85 11.25 -6.42
C SER A 92 0.75 10.58 -7.26
N LEU A 93 0.15 9.51 -6.75
CA LEU A 93 -0.94 8.78 -7.41
C LEU A 93 -2.33 9.28 -6.99
N LYS A 94 -2.40 10.28 -6.13
CA LYS A 94 -3.68 10.85 -5.66
C LYS A 94 -4.50 11.36 -6.85
N GLY A 95 -5.75 10.93 -6.92
CA GLY A 95 -6.64 11.23 -8.04
C GLY A 95 -6.57 10.21 -9.19
N GLN A 96 -5.50 9.45 -9.31
CA GLN A 96 -5.35 8.38 -10.31
C GLN A 96 -5.67 7.00 -9.70
N LEU A 97 -5.12 6.71 -8.53
CA LEU A 97 -5.37 5.47 -7.80
C LEU A 97 -6.61 5.65 -6.91
N GLN A 98 -7.66 4.91 -7.23
CA GLN A 98 -8.98 5.04 -6.58
C GLN A 98 -9.35 3.84 -5.72
N ILE A 99 -8.71 2.69 -5.94
CA ILE A 99 -8.94 1.51 -5.09
C ILE A 99 -8.24 1.68 -3.74
N PRO A 100 -8.79 1.09 -2.67
CA PRO A 100 -8.16 1.13 -1.36
C PRO A 100 -6.76 0.51 -1.36
N VAL A 101 -5.83 1.15 -0.69
CA VAL A 101 -4.49 0.62 -0.42
C VAL A 101 -4.37 0.35 1.07
N ILE A 102 -4.06 -0.89 1.42
CA ILE A 102 -3.82 -1.33 2.79
C ILE A 102 -2.31 -1.45 2.97
N LEU A 103 -1.76 -0.63 3.84
CA LEU A 103 -0.33 -0.70 4.13
C LEU A 103 -0.05 -1.81 5.13
N PHE A 104 0.74 -2.80 4.71
CA PHE A 104 1.20 -3.91 5.54
C PHE A 104 2.63 -3.66 5.99
N THR A 105 2.85 -3.55 7.30
CA THR A 105 4.17 -3.15 7.82
C THR A 105 4.46 -3.76 9.18
N TYR A 106 5.75 -3.96 9.47
CA TYR A 106 6.22 -4.20 10.83
C TYR A 106 6.12 -2.90 11.65
N SER A 107 6.02 -3.03 12.96
CA SER A 107 5.91 -1.86 13.85
C SER A 107 7.20 -1.05 13.95
N ASN A 108 8.36 -1.68 13.85
CA ASN A 108 9.65 -1.01 14.03
C ASN A 108 9.91 0.15 13.05
N PRO A 109 9.64 0.03 11.73
CA PRO A 109 9.76 1.17 10.84
C PRO A 109 8.87 2.35 11.24
N LEU A 110 7.67 2.08 11.76
CA LEU A 110 6.74 3.11 12.22
C LEU A 110 7.24 3.81 13.49
N LEU A 111 7.80 3.05 14.42
CA LEU A 111 8.35 3.58 15.66
C LEU A 111 9.56 4.49 15.40
N ASN A 112 10.39 4.15 14.42
CA ASN A 112 11.55 4.97 14.02
C ASN A 112 11.13 6.32 13.43
N VAL A 113 10.04 6.37 12.68
CA VAL A 113 9.48 7.63 12.13
C VAL A 113 8.68 8.39 13.17
N GLY A 114 8.08 7.68 14.13
CA GLY A 114 7.10 8.18 15.08
C GLY A 114 5.69 7.82 14.62
N MET A 115 4.99 7.07 15.46
CA MET A 115 3.68 6.50 15.12
C MET A 115 2.67 7.57 14.70
N GLN A 116 2.58 8.66 15.47
CA GLN A 116 1.64 9.74 15.17
C GLN A 116 1.98 10.45 13.86
N ALA A 117 3.25 10.78 13.64
CA ALA A 117 3.71 11.43 12.42
C ALA A 117 3.48 10.54 11.20
N PHE A 118 3.73 9.23 11.33
CA PHE A 118 3.47 8.28 10.27
C PHE A 118 1.98 8.18 9.93
N CYS A 119 1.12 8.02 10.91
CA CYS A 119 -0.33 7.93 10.69
C CYS A 119 -0.89 9.20 10.04
N GLN A 120 -0.42 10.38 10.44
CA GLN A 120 -0.81 11.63 9.82
C GLN A 120 -0.38 11.68 8.35
N SER A 121 0.86 11.32 8.06
CA SER A 121 1.38 11.27 6.69
C SER A 121 0.66 10.23 5.83
N ALA A 122 0.32 9.08 6.40
CA ALA A 122 -0.45 8.04 5.74
C ALA A 122 -1.87 8.52 5.40
N ALA A 123 -2.52 9.21 6.31
CA ALA A 123 -3.84 9.80 6.06
C ALA A 123 -3.80 10.83 4.93
N GLU A 124 -2.77 11.67 4.88
CA GLU A 124 -2.56 12.64 3.80
C GLU A 124 -2.29 11.95 2.46
N ALA A 125 -1.66 10.79 2.46
CA ALA A 125 -1.43 9.97 1.28
C ALA A 125 -2.66 9.17 0.84
N CYS A 126 -3.81 9.34 1.50
CA CYS A 126 -5.07 8.63 1.25
C CYS A 126 -5.01 7.12 1.55
N LEU A 127 -4.16 6.69 2.46
CA LEU A 127 -4.21 5.34 3.00
C LEU A 127 -5.37 5.23 3.98
N LEU A 128 -6.17 4.18 3.82
CA LEU A 128 -7.37 4.02 4.64
C LEU A 128 -7.09 3.28 5.93
N TYR A 129 -6.11 2.35 5.92
CA TYR A 129 -5.75 1.54 7.09
C TYR A 129 -4.28 1.13 7.04
N THR A 130 -3.72 0.95 8.23
CA THR A 130 -2.42 0.31 8.45
C THR A 130 -2.64 -0.95 9.28
N SER A 131 -2.01 -2.02 8.91
CA SER A 131 -2.03 -3.26 9.69
C SER A 131 -0.64 -3.68 10.10
#